data_d05935601d74ab1912c0f7580674e3c0
#
_entry.id   d05935601d74ab1912c0f7580674e3c0
#
_cell.length_a   1.000
_cell.length_b   1.000
_cell.length_c   1.000
_cell.angle_alpha   90.00
_cell.angle_beta   90.00
_cell.angle_gamma   90.00
#
_symmetry.space_group_name_H-M   'P 1'
#
loop_
_entity.id
_entity.type
_entity.pdbx_description
1 polymer ?
#
loop_
_entity_poly.entity_id
_entity_poly.type
_entity_poly.pdbx_seq_one_letter_code
_entity_poly.pdbx_strand_id
1 'polypeptide(L)'
;MADSEGWGVGNGCNGKLHLILQYIDQGLKRNLLSILTNMNSGFYTIHQMFLNQRYEVESSTFRSLAHQPKKADNHKLQFDGSGYIFTNIIEPKTRLIIFGAGIDVKPLISLASACDFHVILIDPRPLLCNERNILGAHQYVTTNLEDAIWDLDIKRNDFIVLMTHHFLNDKKIVQELMRKELDYIGIMGTKERSKKLFGSSIPDNVYTPVGLSIGAEGPDEIAVSIMGELIKIRSEKRLPH
;
A
#
# COMPACT_ATOMS: atom_id res chain seq x y z
N MET A 1 -18.47 -40.60 -23.63
CA MET A 1 -17.82 -39.34 -24.01
C MET A 1 -18.03 -38.41 -22.86
N ALA A 2 -17.03 -38.19 -22.04
CA ALA A 2 -17.12 -37.28 -20.92
C ALA A 2 -16.89 -35.87 -21.47
N ASP A 3 -17.81 -34.95 -21.14
CA ASP A 3 -17.71 -33.53 -21.45
C ASP A 3 -16.40 -32.97 -20.93
N SER A 4 -15.48 -32.64 -21.84
CA SER A 4 -14.19 -32.02 -21.55
C SER A 4 -14.29 -30.48 -21.32
N GLU A 5 -15.50 -29.98 -21.25
CA GLU A 5 -15.78 -28.56 -20.92
C GLU A 5 -16.19 -28.42 -19.44
N GLY A 6 -15.41 -29.06 -18.56
CA GLY A 6 -15.55 -28.84 -17.11
C GLY A 6 -15.07 -27.45 -16.70
N TRP A 7 -15.80 -26.83 -15.84
CA TRP A 7 -15.45 -25.59 -15.13
C TRP A 7 -13.99 -25.64 -14.64
N GLY A 8 -13.10 -24.82 -15.20
CA GLY A 8 -11.70 -24.71 -14.79
C GLY A 8 -10.67 -24.88 -15.90
N VAL A 9 -11.03 -25.28 -17.09
CA VAL A 9 -10.14 -25.31 -18.27
C VAL A 9 -10.50 -24.16 -19.21
N GLY A 10 -10.55 -22.97 -18.70
CA GLY A 10 -10.72 -21.76 -19.51
C GLY A 10 -9.41 -21.40 -20.23
N ASN A 11 -9.50 -21.03 -21.51
CA ASN A 11 -8.43 -20.63 -22.41
C ASN A 11 -7.63 -19.38 -21.98
N GLY A 12 -7.29 -19.22 -20.70
CA GLY A 12 -6.68 -18.00 -20.18
C GLY A 12 -5.23 -18.11 -19.72
N CYS A 13 -4.82 -19.23 -19.13
CA CYS A 13 -3.47 -19.38 -18.59
C CYS A 13 -2.97 -20.81 -18.79
N ASN A 14 -2.09 -21.03 -19.76
CA ASN A 14 -1.40 -22.33 -19.97
C ASN A 14 -0.31 -22.62 -18.93
N GLY A 15 -0.43 -22.11 -17.71
CA GLY A 15 0.51 -22.30 -16.62
C GLY A 15 0.16 -23.48 -15.72
N LYS A 16 1.19 -24.17 -15.22
CA LYS A 16 1.03 -25.15 -14.14
C LYS A 16 1.06 -24.41 -12.80
N LEU A 17 0.05 -24.63 -11.97
CA LEU A 17 0.02 -24.15 -10.59
C LEU A 17 0.45 -25.28 -9.65
N HIS A 18 1.50 -25.03 -8.86
CA HIS A 18 1.92 -25.91 -7.77
C HIS A 18 1.47 -25.31 -6.45
N LEU A 19 0.69 -26.05 -5.68
CA LEU A 19 0.18 -25.62 -4.37
C LEU A 19 0.85 -26.43 -3.26
N ILE A 20 1.31 -25.72 -2.24
CA ILE A 20 1.82 -26.33 -1.01
C ILE A 20 0.80 -26.06 0.08
N LEU A 21 0.26 -27.12 0.67
CA LEU A 21 -0.63 -27.05 1.82
C LEU A 21 0.17 -27.37 3.08
N GLN A 22 0.14 -26.46 4.04
CA GLN A 22 0.84 -26.64 5.32
C GLN A 22 -0.14 -26.52 6.48
N TYR A 23 -0.04 -27.48 7.42
CA TYR A 23 -0.80 -27.39 8.67
C TYR A 23 -0.25 -26.25 9.54
N ILE A 24 -1.16 -25.40 10.06
CA ILE A 24 -0.78 -24.30 10.94
C ILE A 24 -0.73 -24.79 12.39
N ASP A 25 0.43 -25.15 12.83
CA ASP A 25 0.71 -25.43 14.24
C ASP A 25 0.92 -24.13 15.05
N GLN A 26 1.16 -24.25 16.35
CA GLN A 26 1.40 -23.10 17.23
C GLN A 26 2.69 -22.33 16.88
N GLY A 27 3.70 -23.00 16.32
CA GLY A 27 4.95 -22.39 15.88
C GLY A 27 4.72 -21.51 14.65
N LEU A 28 4.12 -22.09 13.62
CA LEU A 28 3.79 -21.37 12.39
C LEU A 28 2.81 -20.21 12.66
N LYS A 29 1.83 -20.41 13.56
CA LYS A 29 0.90 -19.34 13.96
C LYS A 29 1.64 -18.14 14.54
N ARG A 30 2.60 -18.33 15.44
CA ARG A 30 3.43 -17.25 15.99
C ARG A 30 4.22 -16.52 14.90
N ASN A 31 4.81 -17.26 13.97
CA ASN A 31 5.55 -16.67 12.84
C ASN A 31 4.64 -15.85 11.93
N LEU A 32 3.45 -16.33 11.60
CA LEU A 32 2.47 -15.59 10.79
C LEU A 32 2.01 -14.29 11.47
N LEU A 33 1.79 -14.31 12.79
CA LEU A 33 1.48 -13.11 13.56
C LEU A 33 2.64 -12.11 13.55
N SER A 34 3.89 -12.60 13.68
CA SER A 34 5.08 -11.74 13.54
C SER A 34 5.20 -11.11 12.15
N ILE A 35 4.88 -11.87 11.10
CA ILE A 35 4.84 -11.34 9.72
C ILE A 35 3.82 -10.20 9.60
N LEU A 36 2.60 -10.38 10.12
CA LEU A 36 1.57 -9.33 10.11
C LEU A 36 2.04 -8.07 10.84
N THR A 37 2.70 -8.23 11.98
CA THR A 37 3.29 -7.11 12.72
C THR A 37 4.36 -6.40 11.89
N ASN A 38 5.26 -7.15 11.26
CA ASN A 38 6.30 -6.59 10.38
C ASN A 38 5.71 -5.83 9.21
N MET A 39 4.71 -6.40 8.52
CA MET A 39 4.03 -5.74 7.39
C MET A 39 3.43 -4.39 7.80
N ASN A 40 2.77 -4.33 8.96
CA ASN A 40 2.16 -3.11 9.47
C ASN A 40 3.22 -2.08 9.94
N SER A 41 4.40 -2.54 10.35
CA SER A 41 5.51 -1.69 10.81
C SER A 41 6.47 -1.28 9.69
N GLY A 42 6.20 -1.66 8.44
CA GLY A 42 7.00 -1.27 7.28
C GLY A 42 8.24 -2.13 7.05
N PHE A 43 8.31 -3.34 7.63
CA PHE A 43 9.40 -4.30 7.43
C PHE A 43 9.04 -5.34 6.38
N TYR A 44 10.01 -5.66 5.52
CA TYR A 44 9.94 -6.83 4.65
C TYR A 44 10.19 -8.10 5.45
N THR A 45 9.59 -9.21 5.05
CA THR A 45 9.93 -10.52 5.61
C THR A 45 10.31 -11.47 4.48
N ILE A 46 11.50 -12.04 4.57
CA ILE A 46 11.89 -13.17 3.71
C ILE A 46 11.43 -14.45 4.41
N HIS A 47 10.56 -15.18 3.76
CA HIS A 47 10.13 -16.51 4.15
C HIS A 47 10.78 -17.52 3.20
N GLN A 48 11.58 -18.44 3.75
CA GLN A 48 12.16 -19.55 3.01
C GLN A 48 11.59 -20.86 3.54
N MET A 49 11.06 -21.67 2.62
CA MET A 49 10.62 -23.04 2.88
C MET A 49 11.64 -24.01 2.30
N PHE A 50 12.09 -24.94 3.11
CA PHE A 50 12.97 -26.04 2.71
C PHE A 50 12.09 -27.26 2.45
N LEU A 51 12.17 -27.78 1.24
CA LEU A 51 11.32 -28.87 0.73
C LEU A 51 12.21 -30.06 0.37
N ASN A 52 11.76 -31.27 0.69
CA ASN A 52 12.41 -32.46 0.20
C ASN A 52 12.17 -32.67 -1.32
N GLN A 53 12.72 -33.73 -1.89
CA GLN A 53 12.57 -34.06 -3.31
C GLN A 53 11.11 -34.37 -3.74
N ARG A 54 10.21 -34.60 -2.77
CA ARG A 54 8.77 -34.81 -3.00
C ARG A 54 7.96 -33.54 -2.81
N TYR A 55 8.64 -32.38 -2.63
CA TYR A 55 8.01 -31.08 -2.35
C TYR A 55 7.26 -30.99 -1.00
N GLU A 56 7.60 -31.87 -0.03
CA GLU A 56 7.08 -31.80 1.32
C GLU A 56 7.91 -30.82 2.15
N VAL A 57 7.25 -29.97 2.96
CA VAL A 57 7.91 -28.96 3.79
C VAL A 57 8.62 -29.63 4.96
N GLU A 58 9.94 -29.53 5.03
CA GLU A 58 10.75 -30.02 6.14
C GLU A 58 10.96 -28.94 7.22
N SER A 59 11.18 -27.70 6.79
CA SER A 59 11.36 -26.57 7.70
C SER A 59 11.06 -25.23 7.02
N SER A 60 10.94 -24.19 7.82
CA SER A 60 10.77 -22.82 7.35
C SER A 60 11.56 -21.84 8.18
N THR A 61 12.10 -20.80 7.54
CA THR A 61 12.76 -19.69 8.22
C THR A 61 12.11 -18.36 7.85
N PHE A 62 12.15 -17.41 8.79
CA PHE A 62 11.57 -16.09 8.64
C PHE A 62 12.61 -15.05 9.06
N ARG A 63 12.90 -14.09 8.19
CA ARG A 63 13.87 -13.03 8.44
C ARG A 63 13.29 -11.67 8.07
N SER A 64 13.24 -10.76 9.04
CA SER A 64 12.79 -9.38 8.84
C SER A 64 13.93 -8.52 8.29
N LEU A 65 13.59 -7.60 7.37
CA LEU A 65 14.49 -6.64 6.77
C LEU A 65 13.86 -5.24 6.77
N ALA A 66 14.66 -4.23 7.10
CA ALA A 66 14.23 -2.83 7.06
C ALA A 66 14.21 -2.25 5.62
N HIS A 67 14.96 -2.85 4.71
CA HIS A 67 15.07 -2.39 3.32
C HIS A 67 14.58 -3.46 2.36
N GLN A 68 14.14 -3.02 1.18
CA GLN A 68 13.66 -3.92 0.12
C GLN A 68 14.78 -4.88 -0.30
N PRO A 69 14.56 -6.20 -0.22
CA PRO A 69 15.49 -7.18 -0.74
C PRO A 69 15.48 -7.20 -2.27
N LYS A 70 16.48 -7.85 -2.89
CA LYS A 70 16.52 -8.00 -4.34
C LYS A 70 15.30 -8.78 -4.83
N LYS A 71 14.53 -8.21 -5.76
CA LYS A 71 13.31 -8.83 -6.29
C LYS A 71 13.56 -10.15 -7.04
N ALA A 72 14.77 -10.32 -7.61
CA ALA A 72 15.16 -11.54 -8.31
C ALA A 72 15.04 -12.82 -7.46
N ASP A 73 14.94 -12.68 -6.14
CA ASP A 73 14.82 -13.82 -5.22
C ASP A 73 13.37 -14.11 -4.81
N ASN A 74 12.40 -13.31 -5.26
CA ASN A 74 10.99 -13.51 -4.89
C ASN A 74 10.33 -14.61 -5.73
N HIS A 75 9.51 -15.44 -5.10
CA HIS A 75 8.81 -16.59 -5.71
C HIS A 75 9.76 -17.57 -6.42
N LYS A 76 10.98 -17.70 -5.92
CA LYS A 76 12.01 -18.53 -6.51
C LYS A 76 12.07 -19.89 -5.87
N LEU A 77 11.98 -20.93 -6.69
CA LEU A 77 12.23 -22.32 -6.30
C LEU A 77 13.61 -22.72 -6.83
N GLN A 78 14.52 -23.11 -5.94
CA GLN A 78 15.88 -23.49 -6.26
C GLN A 78 16.17 -24.89 -5.74
N PHE A 79 16.82 -25.73 -6.56
CA PHE A 79 17.35 -27.00 -6.11
C PHE A 79 18.71 -26.80 -5.44
N ASP A 80 18.92 -27.35 -4.23
CA ASP A 80 20.16 -27.19 -3.46
C ASP A 80 21.06 -28.44 -3.44
N GLY A 81 20.68 -29.49 -4.19
CA GLY A 81 21.37 -30.77 -4.24
C GLY A 81 20.69 -31.86 -3.39
N SER A 82 19.93 -31.51 -2.37
CA SER A 82 19.21 -32.44 -1.48
C SER A 82 17.68 -32.31 -1.63
N GLY A 83 17.19 -31.11 -1.90
CA GLY A 83 15.78 -30.77 -2.05
C GLY A 83 15.60 -29.42 -2.74
N TYR A 84 14.59 -28.70 -2.33
CA TYR A 84 14.26 -27.40 -2.92
C TYR A 84 14.14 -26.33 -1.83
N ILE A 85 14.56 -25.12 -2.15
CA ILE A 85 14.33 -23.92 -1.33
C ILE A 85 13.36 -23.03 -2.09
N PHE A 86 12.18 -22.80 -1.52
CA PHE A 86 11.24 -21.81 -2.01
C PHE A 86 11.36 -20.52 -1.21
N THR A 87 11.69 -19.42 -1.87
CA THR A 87 11.84 -18.11 -1.25
C THR A 87 10.65 -17.23 -1.62
N ASN A 88 9.99 -16.68 -0.62
CA ASN A 88 8.91 -15.72 -0.77
C ASN A 88 9.25 -14.44 0.02
N ILE A 89 9.19 -13.29 -0.65
CA ILE A 89 9.38 -11.97 -0.05
C ILE A 89 8.01 -11.38 0.23
N ILE A 90 7.70 -11.23 1.50
CA ILE A 90 6.47 -10.59 1.98
C ILE A 90 6.76 -9.11 2.17
N GLU A 91 6.12 -8.28 1.36
CA GLU A 91 6.31 -6.83 1.38
C GLU A 91 5.47 -6.18 2.48
N PRO A 92 5.94 -5.07 3.08
CA PRO A 92 5.12 -4.26 3.96
C PRO A 92 3.94 -3.67 3.20
N LYS A 93 2.84 -3.43 3.90
CA LYS A 93 1.71 -2.70 3.33
C LYS A 93 2.13 -1.27 2.98
N THR A 94 1.73 -0.83 1.79
CA THR A 94 1.94 0.55 1.37
C THR A 94 1.11 1.47 2.26
N ARG A 95 1.74 2.44 2.95
CA ARG A 95 1.02 3.40 3.77
C ARG A 95 0.41 4.48 2.87
N LEU A 96 -0.87 4.77 3.10
CA LEU A 96 -1.58 5.90 2.52
C LEU A 96 -1.97 6.86 3.66
N ILE A 97 -1.35 8.03 3.68
CA ILE A 97 -1.57 9.05 4.70
C ILE A 97 -2.45 10.14 4.09
N ILE A 98 -3.64 10.31 4.65
CA ILE A 98 -4.64 11.25 4.15
C ILE A 98 -4.79 12.38 5.17
N PHE A 99 -4.57 13.61 4.72
CA PHE A 99 -4.79 14.83 5.48
C PHE A 99 -6.17 15.40 5.16
N GLY A 100 -7.05 15.44 6.17
CA GLY A 100 -8.43 15.92 6.08
C GLY A 100 -9.46 14.82 6.25
N ALA A 101 -10.37 14.99 7.21
CA ALA A 101 -11.47 14.07 7.51
C ALA A 101 -12.83 14.67 7.06
N GLY A 102 -12.89 15.16 5.82
CA GLY A 102 -14.13 15.55 5.16
C GLY A 102 -15.01 14.34 4.85
N ILE A 103 -16.28 14.58 4.50
CA ILE A 103 -17.20 13.49 4.15
C ILE A 103 -16.79 12.77 2.86
N ASP A 104 -16.13 13.47 1.98
CA ASP A 104 -15.64 13.03 0.68
C ASP A 104 -14.44 12.07 0.75
N VAL A 105 -13.79 11.96 1.92
CA VAL A 105 -12.68 11.00 2.11
C VAL A 105 -13.15 9.56 2.34
N LYS A 106 -14.41 9.37 2.74
CA LYS A 106 -14.95 8.04 3.12
C LYS A 106 -14.83 6.99 2.00
N PRO A 107 -15.25 7.27 0.75
CA PRO A 107 -15.10 6.30 -0.34
C PRO A 107 -13.64 5.96 -0.62
N LEU A 108 -12.74 6.94 -0.56
CA LEU A 108 -11.31 6.73 -0.77
C LEU A 108 -10.73 5.79 0.29
N ILE A 109 -11.05 6.00 1.57
CA ILE A 109 -10.58 5.14 2.66
C ILE A 109 -11.08 3.71 2.49
N SER A 110 -12.37 3.53 2.15
CA SER A 110 -12.96 2.22 1.92
C SER A 110 -12.25 1.46 0.78
N LEU A 111 -12.06 2.12 -0.37
CA LEU A 111 -11.36 1.54 -1.51
C LEU A 111 -9.88 1.27 -1.21
N ALA A 112 -9.19 2.18 -0.54
CA ALA A 112 -7.79 2.02 -0.19
C ALA A 112 -7.57 0.83 0.75
N SER A 113 -8.42 0.68 1.76
CA SER A 113 -8.38 -0.47 2.66
C SER A 113 -8.64 -1.79 1.91
N ALA A 114 -9.63 -1.83 1.02
CA ALA A 114 -9.92 -2.99 0.17
C ALA A 114 -8.80 -3.31 -0.82
N CYS A 115 -8.01 -2.31 -1.24
CA CYS A 115 -6.84 -2.44 -2.11
C CYS A 115 -5.53 -2.65 -1.34
N ASP A 116 -5.59 -3.05 -0.09
CA ASP A 116 -4.45 -3.43 0.76
C ASP A 116 -3.46 -2.29 1.05
N PHE A 117 -3.96 -1.05 1.16
CA PHE A 117 -3.20 0.05 1.74
C PHE A 117 -3.36 0.08 3.27
N HIS A 118 -2.29 0.44 3.97
CA HIS A 118 -2.37 0.79 5.39
C HIS A 118 -2.75 2.27 5.50
N VAL A 119 -4.03 2.54 5.74
CA VAL A 119 -4.58 3.90 5.71
C VAL A 119 -4.43 4.58 7.06
N ILE A 120 -3.84 5.79 7.06
CA ILE A 120 -3.71 6.68 8.21
C ILE A 120 -4.48 7.96 7.89
N LEU A 121 -5.49 8.27 8.69
CA LEU A 121 -6.28 9.50 8.55
C LEU A 121 -5.86 10.53 9.58
N ILE A 122 -5.61 11.76 9.12
CA ILE A 122 -5.14 12.87 9.94
C ILE A 122 -6.09 14.05 9.81
N ASP A 123 -6.65 14.50 10.93
CA ASP A 123 -7.42 15.74 11.01
C ASP A 123 -7.46 16.23 12.47
N PRO A 124 -7.23 17.51 12.74
CA PRO A 124 -7.20 18.04 14.12
C PRO A 124 -8.56 18.00 14.82
N ARG A 125 -9.64 17.68 14.10
CA ARG A 125 -11.01 17.65 14.64
C ARG A 125 -11.40 16.23 15.08
N PRO A 126 -11.37 15.91 16.40
CA PRO A 126 -11.61 14.54 16.86
C PRO A 126 -13.03 14.04 16.59
N LEU A 127 -14.00 14.93 16.44
CA LEU A 127 -15.38 14.57 16.06
C LEU A 127 -15.47 14.06 14.62
N LEU A 128 -14.55 14.45 13.74
CA LEU A 128 -14.49 14.00 12.35
C LEU A 128 -13.51 12.84 12.17
N CYS A 129 -12.32 12.93 12.77
CA CYS A 129 -11.24 11.95 12.64
C CYS A 129 -11.35 10.86 13.70
N ASN A 130 -12.30 9.94 13.49
CA ASN A 130 -12.50 8.78 14.36
C ASN A 130 -13.22 7.65 13.63
N GLU A 131 -13.12 6.42 14.14
CA GLU A 131 -13.69 5.23 13.54
C GLU A 131 -15.22 5.27 13.44
N ARG A 132 -15.91 5.92 14.39
CA ARG A 132 -17.40 6.00 14.37
C ARG A 132 -17.90 6.84 13.18
N ASN A 133 -17.15 7.86 12.81
CA ASN A 133 -17.52 8.74 11.71
C ASN A 133 -16.99 8.28 10.34
N ILE A 134 -15.77 7.74 10.31
CA ILE A 134 -15.10 7.29 9.08
C ILE A 134 -14.53 5.91 9.34
N LEU A 135 -15.18 4.88 8.78
CA LEU A 135 -14.75 3.48 8.89
C LEU A 135 -13.62 3.16 7.91
N GLY A 136 -12.74 2.23 8.29
CA GLY A 136 -11.79 1.61 7.39
C GLY A 136 -10.37 2.18 7.41
N ALA A 137 -10.11 3.28 8.11
CA ALA A 137 -8.74 3.67 8.37
C ALA A 137 -8.12 2.76 9.46
N HIS A 138 -6.83 2.47 9.32
CA HIS A 138 -6.10 1.64 10.28
C HIS A 138 -5.60 2.45 11.48
N GLN A 139 -5.44 3.76 11.27
CA GLN A 139 -5.04 4.69 12.32
C GLN A 139 -5.74 6.05 12.13
N TYR A 140 -6.15 6.66 13.26
CA TYR A 140 -6.74 8.01 13.31
C TYR A 140 -5.83 8.90 14.16
N VAL A 141 -5.38 10.01 13.58
CA VAL A 141 -4.45 10.93 14.23
C VAL A 141 -5.10 12.29 14.35
N THR A 142 -5.39 12.68 15.60
CA THR A 142 -6.11 13.93 15.93
C THR A 142 -5.16 14.96 16.54
N THR A 143 -4.11 15.28 15.81
CA THR A 143 -3.13 16.29 16.19
C THR A 143 -3.11 17.43 15.18
N ASN A 144 -2.32 18.46 15.44
CA ASN A 144 -2.01 19.49 14.48
C ASN A 144 -1.39 18.85 13.22
N LEU A 145 -1.79 19.32 12.03
CA LEU A 145 -1.41 18.75 10.75
C LEU A 145 0.11 18.79 10.51
N GLU A 146 0.78 19.83 11.00
CA GLU A 146 2.23 19.99 10.88
C GLU A 146 2.97 19.02 11.83
N ASP A 147 2.48 18.87 13.06
CA ASP A 147 3.06 17.96 14.05
C ASP A 147 2.95 16.50 13.60
N ALA A 148 1.81 16.13 12.99
CA ALA A 148 1.60 14.79 12.46
C ALA A 148 2.68 14.35 11.45
N ILE A 149 3.23 15.28 10.68
CA ILE A 149 4.27 15.00 9.67
C ILE A 149 5.58 14.52 10.32
N TRP A 150 5.86 15.02 11.54
CA TRP A 150 7.05 14.65 12.28
C TRP A 150 6.82 13.43 13.17
N ASP A 151 5.66 13.34 13.81
CA ASP A 151 5.31 12.28 14.76
C ASP A 151 5.12 10.93 14.06
N LEU A 152 4.64 10.92 12.81
CA LEU A 152 4.37 9.69 12.06
C LEU A 152 5.59 9.07 11.37
N ASP A 153 6.79 9.64 11.50
CA ASP A 153 7.98 9.17 10.78
C ASP A 153 7.65 8.85 9.30
N ILE A 154 7.17 9.87 8.59
CA ILE A 154 6.79 9.75 7.17
C ILE A 154 8.02 9.38 6.35
N LYS A 155 7.93 8.27 5.61
CA LYS A 155 9.00 7.66 4.83
C LYS A 155 8.84 7.97 3.35
N ARG A 156 9.93 7.83 2.60
CA ARG A 156 10.00 8.11 1.16
C ARG A 156 8.91 7.39 0.35
N ASN A 157 8.61 6.14 0.68
CA ASN A 157 7.65 5.29 -0.03
C ASN A 157 6.19 5.43 0.44
N ASP A 158 5.91 6.32 1.40
CA ASP A 158 4.55 6.63 1.78
C ASP A 158 3.83 7.40 0.67
N PHE A 159 2.55 7.14 0.54
CA PHE A 159 1.66 7.89 -0.34
C PHE A 159 0.92 8.93 0.49
N ILE A 160 1.03 10.19 0.11
CA ILE A 160 0.38 11.30 0.80
C ILE A 160 -0.76 11.84 -0.06
N VAL A 161 -1.95 12.03 0.51
CA VAL A 161 -3.07 12.69 -0.17
C VAL A 161 -3.62 13.82 0.70
N LEU A 162 -3.67 15.03 0.13
CA LEU A 162 -4.22 16.22 0.77
C LEU A 162 -5.66 16.45 0.35
N MET A 163 -6.59 16.36 1.31
CA MET A 163 -8.05 16.56 1.16
C MET A 163 -8.59 17.49 2.25
N THR A 164 -7.81 18.50 2.68
CA THR A 164 -8.22 19.39 3.76
C THR A 164 -9.26 20.41 3.34
N HIS A 165 -9.37 20.69 2.03
CA HIS A 165 -10.16 21.78 1.44
C HIS A 165 -9.82 23.19 1.98
N HIS A 166 -8.73 23.32 2.74
CA HIS A 166 -8.31 24.57 3.34
C HIS A 166 -6.93 25.00 2.84
N PHE A 167 -6.89 26.05 2.04
CA PHE A 167 -5.68 26.49 1.33
C PHE A 167 -4.47 26.75 2.27
N LEU A 168 -4.68 27.42 3.40
CA LEU A 168 -3.60 27.74 4.32
C LEU A 168 -3.03 26.48 4.99
N ASN A 169 -3.90 25.50 5.31
CA ASN A 169 -3.46 24.22 5.85
C ASN A 169 -2.65 23.44 4.80
N ASP A 170 -3.16 23.34 3.56
CA ASP A 170 -2.43 22.67 2.50
C ASP A 170 -1.07 23.32 2.25
N LYS A 171 -0.99 24.65 2.29
CA LYS A 171 0.28 25.37 2.11
C LYS A 171 1.30 25.00 3.18
N LYS A 172 0.90 24.96 4.45
CA LYS A 172 1.77 24.58 5.56
C LYS A 172 2.20 23.12 5.46
N ILE A 173 1.26 22.20 5.21
CA ILE A 173 1.55 20.78 5.03
C ILE A 173 2.56 20.59 3.88
N VAL A 174 2.32 21.21 2.74
CA VAL A 174 3.21 21.12 1.56
C VAL A 174 4.61 21.64 1.91
N GLN A 175 4.74 22.76 2.62
CA GLN A 175 6.04 23.28 3.01
C GLN A 175 6.85 22.30 3.87
N GLU A 176 6.20 21.58 4.78
CA GLU A 176 6.86 20.54 5.59
C GLU A 176 7.16 19.28 4.78
N LEU A 177 6.24 18.83 3.92
CA LEU A 177 6.43 17.65 3.07
C LEU A 177 7.55 17.84 2.05
N MET A 178 7.74 19.07 1.53
CA MET A 178 8.84 19.39 0.59
C MET A 178 10.24 19.31 1.24
N ARG A 179 10.33 19.24 2.56
CA ARG A 179 11.58 18.99 3.28
C ARG A 179 11.95 17.51 3.37
N LYS A 180 11.00 16.66 2.98
CA LYS A 180 11.15 15.21 2.97
C LYS A 180 11.28 14.69 1.54
N GLU A 181 12.10 13.68 1.34
CA GLU A 181 12.17 12.97 0.06
C GLU A 181 11.00 12.02 -0.07
N LEU A 182 9.91 12.46 -0.68
CA LEU A 182 8.71 11.67 -0.91
C LEU A 182 8.55 11.33 -2.38
N ASP A 183 8.12 10.11 -2.64
CA ASP A 183 7.91 9.65 -4.03
C ASP A 183 6.52 10.02 -4.57
N TYR A 184 5.55 10.37 -3.70
CA TYR A 184 4.20 10.69 -4.11
C TYR A 184 3.49 11.64 -3.14
N ILE A 185 2.97 12.75 -3.68
CA ILE A 185 2.09 13.68 -2.98
C ILE A 185 0.92 14.02 -3.91
N GLY A 186 -0.28 13.53 -3.59
CA GLY A 186 -1.52 13.87 -4.27
C GLY A 186 -2.22 15.05 -3.61
N ILE A 187 -2.64 16.03 -4.40
CA ILE A 187 -3.33 17.22 -3.88
C ILE A 187 -4.68 17.37 -4.56
N MET A 188 -5.74 17.37 -3.76
CA MET A 188 -7.09 17.63 -4.23
C MET A 188 -7.29 19.10 -4.52
N GLY A 189 -7.87 19.40 -5.69
CA GLY A 189 -8.22 20.77 -6.09
C GLY A 189 -7.92 21.06 -7.53
N THR A 190 -8.14 22.31 -7.94
CA THR A 190 -7.92 22.75 -9.31
C THR A 190 -6.43 23.02 -9.61
N LYS A 191 -6.06 23.01 -10.88
CA LYS A 191 -4.71 23.38 -11.34
C LYS A 191 -4.31 24.79 -10.89
N GLU A 192 -5.28 25.71 -10.84
CA GLU A 192 -5.07 27.09 -10.39
C GLU A 192 -4.75 27.16 -8.91
N ARG A 193 -5.41 26.33 -8.08
CA ARG A 193 -5.10 26.19 -6.65
C ARG A 193 -3.68 25.69 -6.46
N SER A 194 -3.28 24.70 -7.22
CA SER A 194 -1.94 24.10 -7.14
C SER A 194 -0.85 25.08 -7.56
N LYS A 195 -1.07 25.86 -8.61
CA LYS A 195 -0.14 26.94 -9.00
C LYS A 195 0.04 27.98 -7.88
N LYS A 196 -1.00 28.27 -7.12
CA LYS A 196 -0.90 29.17 -5.96
C LYS A 196 -0.12 28.55 -4.78
N LEU A 197 -0.14 27.21 -4.63
CA LEU A 197 0.61 26.49 -3.60
C LEU A 197 2.11 26.44 -3.92
N PHE A 198 2.47 26.15 -5.17
CA PHE A 198 3.86 25.88 -5.58
C PHE A 198 4.52 27.03 -6.35
N GLY A 199 3.75 28.02 -6.81
CA GLY A 199 4.27 29.08 -7.69
C GLY A 199 4.39 28.62 -9.14
N SER A 200 5.53 28.87 -9.77
CA SER A 200 5.73 28.63 -11.21
C SER A 200 6.04 27.17 -11.57
N SER A 201 6.50 26.37 -10.63
CA SER A 201 6.93 24.98 -10.89
C SER A 201 6.35 24.04 -9.85
N ILE A 202 5.58 23.05 -10.32
CA ILE A 202 5.08 21.94 -9.51
C ILE A 202 6.12 20.81 -9.58
N PRO A 203 6.60 20.29 -8.45
CA PRO A 203 7.57 19.17 -8.45
C PRO A 203 6.99 17.91 -9.11
N ASP A 204 7.86 17.09 -9.72
CA ASP A 204 7.48 15.88 -10.47
C ASP A 204 6.80 14.81 -9.62
N ASN A 205 7.07 14.79 -8.31
CA ASN A 205 6.45 13.89 -7.35
C ASN A 205 5.11 14.39 -6.80
N VAL A 206 4.61 15.55 -7.29
CA VAL A 206 3.33 16.14 -6.89
C VAL A 206 2.30 15.94 -7.99
N TYR A 207 1.25 15.22 -7.67
CA TYR A 207 0.13 14.90 -8.55
C TYR A 207 -1.05 15.81 -8.24
N THR A 208 -1.37 16.71 -9.16
CA THR A 208 -2.42 17.72 -8.93
C THR A 208 -3.04 18.22 -10.23
N PRO A 209 -4.36 18.16 -10.38
CA PRO A 209 -5.32 17.49 -9.49
C PRO A 209 -4.96 16.02 -9.28
N VAL A 210 -5.13 15.52 -8.03
CA VAL A 210 -4.91 14.10 -7.72
C VAL A 210 -5.94 13.24 -8.44
N GLY A 211 -5.48 12.09 -8.94
CA GLY A 211 -6.30 11.11 -9.64
C GLY A 211 -6.17 11.12 -11.16
N LEU A 212 -6.59 10.03 -11.76
CA LEU A 212 -6.62 9.87 -13.22
C LEU A 212 -7.71 10.74 -13.83
N SER A 213 -7.45 11.31 -15.02
CA SER A 213 -8.44 12.11 -15.75
C SER A 213 -9.47 11.19 -16.44
N ILE A 214 -10.48 10.77 -15.69
CA ILE A 214 -11.56 9.86 -16.16
C ILE A 214 -12.93 10.53 -16.24
N GLY A 215 -13.02 11.86 -16.02
CA GLY A 215 -14.30 12.57 -15.97
C GLY A 215 -15.09 12.31 -14.69
N ALA A 216 -14.42 11.98 -13.59
CA ALA A 216 -15.04 11.63 -12.31
C ALA A 216 -15.81 12.81 -11.69
N GLU A 217 -17.05 12.55 -11.26
CA GLU A 217 -17.92 13.49 -10.56
C GLU A 217 -18.38 12.89 -9.22
N GLY A 218 -18.42 13.73 -8.19
CA GLY A 218 -18.81 13.31 -6.85
C GLY A 218 -17.74 12.48 -6.11
N PRO A 219 -17.93 12.27 -4.80
CA PRO A 219 -16.90 11.67 -3.94
C PRO A 219 -16.53 10.24 -4.32
N ASP A 220 -17.49 9.42 -4.75
CA ASP A 220 -17.26 8.00 -5.06
C ASP A 220 -16.41 7.83 -6.32
N GLU A 221 -16.75 8.54 -7.41
CA GLU A 221 -16.00 8.47 -8.67
C GLU A 221 -14.61 9.12 -8.52
N ILE A 222 -14.50 10.21 -7.77
CA ILE A 222 -13.23 10.84 -7.44
C ILE A 222 -12.35 9.85 -6.66
N ALA A 223 -12.91 9.10 -5.72
CA ALA A 223 -12.18 8.08 -5.00
C ALA A 223 -11.65 6.96 -5.93
N VAL A 224 -12.44 6.53 -6.93
CA VAL A 224 -12.00 5.58 -7.97
C VAL A 224 -10.85 6.15 -8.79
N SER A 225 -10.97 7.42 -9.21
CA SER A 225 -9.93 8.13 -9.95
C SER A 225 -8.60 8.19 -9.18
N ILE A 226 -8.66 8.59 -7.90
CA ILE A 226 -7.49 8.64 -7.02
C ILE A 226 -6.90 7.24 -6.82
N MET A 227 -7.73 6.24 -6.52
CA MET A 227 -7.26 4.86 -6.34
C MET A 227 -6.60 4.29 -7.58
N GLY A 228 -7.13 4.58 -8.77
CA GLY A 228 -6.51 4.19 -10.03
C GLY A 228 -5.10 4.74 -10.18
N GLU A 229 -4.88 6.01 -9.84
CA GLU A 229 -3.56 6.64 -9.86
C GLU A 229 -2.62 6.02 -8.82
N LEU A 230 -3.08 5.84 -7.57
CA LEU A 230 -2.30 5.24 -6.50
C LEU A 230 -1.86 3.80 -6.85
N ILE A 231 -2.75 2.98 -7.40
CA ILE A 231 -2.45 1.61 -7.83
C ILE A 231 -1.44 1.61 -8.98
N LYS A 232 -1.60 2.49 -9.96
CA LYS A 232 -0.67 2.64 -11.08
C LYS A 232 0.74 2.93 -10.56
N ILE A 233 0.91 3.97 -9.75
CA ILE A 233 2.22 4.37 -9.22
C ILE A 233 2.81 3.29 -8.30
N ARG A 234 1.98 2.64 -7.47
CA ARG A 234 2.42 1.52 -6.64
C ARG A 234 2.94 0.35 -7.49
N SER A 235 2.27 0.04 -8.60
CA SER A 235 2.70 -1.05 -9.49
C SER A 235 3.99 -0.72 -10.23
N GLU A 236 4.16 0.51 -10.71
CA GLU A 236 5.40 0.98 -11.36
C GLU A 236 6.62 0.89 -10.44
N LYS A 237 6.43 1.11 -9.14
CA LYS A 237 7.48 0.93 -8.14
C LYS A 237 7.77 -0.55 -7.82
N ARG A 238 6.78 -1.42 -7.95
CA ARG A 238 6.91 -2.87 -7.69
C ARG A 238 7.54 -3.64 -8.85
N LEU A 239 7.33 -3.21 -10.08
CA LEU A 239 7.86 -3.86 -11.27
C LEU A 239 9.21 -3.21 -11.63
N PRO A 240 10.34 -3.96 -11.64
CA PRO A 240 11.48 -3.56 -12.44
C PRO A 240 11.12 -3.83 -13.89
N HIS A 241 11.25 -2.85 -14.74
CA HIS A 241 11.30 -3.04 -16.18
C HIS A 241 12.60 -3.70 -16.56
#